data_ef767b823bae08f176809b1e140aace2
#
_entry.id   ef767b823bae08f176809b1e140aace2
#
_cell.length_a   1.000
_cell.length_b   1.000
_cell.length_c   1.000
_cell.angle_alpha   90.00
_cell.angle_beta   90.00
_cell.angle_gamma   90.00
#
_symmetry.space_group_name_H-M   'P 1'
#
loop_
_entity.id
_entity.type
_entity.pdbx_description
1 polymer ?
#
loop_
_entity_poly.entity_id
_entity_poly.type
_entity_poly.pdbx_seq_one_letter_code
_entity_poly.pdbx_strand_id
1 'polypeptide(L)'
;MSDFKTILDAAIQQLGGNETVQKLLGVGASALSNYRQRGQLPAAKQAILEAELAQQGWYLDLEGLQFTPLNSGQQRRVLLLITGGIAAYKALELARRLMDKGYQIRGVMTKSAMEFITPLSLSALTGEKVFTELFSLTDEAEMGHIRLARDADIVLVAPATANFLAKMAHGLADDLSSTICLATDSPVMIAPAMNPNQWAPPATKP
;
A
#
# COMPACT_ATOMS: atom_id res chain seq x y z
N MET A 1 15.17 5.99 22.78
CA MET A 1 14.50 4.85 22.14
C MET A 1 13.14 4.71 22.80
N SER A 2 12.06 4.78 22.02
CA SER A 2 10.72 4.59 22.56
C SER A 2 10.54 3.11 22.89
N ASP A 3 10.01 2.83 24.06
CA ASP A 3 9.67 1.46 24.47
C ASP A 3 8.17 1.17 24.18
N PHE A 4 7.78 -0.09 24.23
CA PHE A 4 6.42 -0.55 23.99
C PHE A 4 5.39 0.22 24.83
N LYS A 5 5.71 0.45 26.12
CA LYS A 5 4.82 1.13 27.06
C LYS A 5 4.58 2.58 26.63
N THR A 6 5.63 3.31 26.26
CA THR A 6 5.55 4.70 25.80
C THR A 6 4.70 4.83 24.55
N ILE A 7 4.87 3.91 23.60
CA ILE A 7 4.12 3.91 22.34
C ILE A 7 2.66 3.55 22.58
N LEU A 8 2.39 2.53 23.38
CA LEU A 8 1.02 2.14 23.72
C LEU A 8 0.30 3.27 24.49
N ASP A 9 0.98 3.94 25.41
CA ASP A 9 0.41 5.06 26.15
C ASP A 9 0.09 6.26 25.24
N ALA A 10 0.97 6.56 24.29
CA ALA A 10 0.69 7.60 23.30
C ALA A 10 -0.52 7.26 22.41
N ALA A 11 -0.63 6.01 21.96
CA ALA A 11 -1.77 5.51 21.20
C ALA A 11 -3.08 5.58 22.00
N ILE A 12 -3.03 5.22 23.29
CA ILE A 12 -4.19 5.32 24.18
C ILE A 12 -4.63 6.77 24.39
N GLN A 13 -3.71 7.69 24.57
CA GLN A 13 -4.02 9.12 24.71
C GLN A 13 -4.67 9.65 23.42
N GLN A 14 -4.18 9.26 22.27
CA GLN A 14 -4.74 9.67 20.97
C GLN A 14 -6.19 9.19 20.80
N LEU A 15 -6.52 8.01 21.31
CA LEU A 15 -7.88 7.44 21.27
C LEU A 15 -8.82 7.96 22.36
N GLY A 16 -8.41 8.98 23.13
CA GLY A 16 -9.26 9.58 24.18
C GLY A 16 -9.11 8.93 25.55
N GLY A 17 -8.00 8.22 25.79
CA GLY A 17 -7.60 7.71 27.09
C GLY A 17 -8.03 6.28 27.42
N ASN A 18 -7.70 5.89 28.66
CA ASN A 18 -7.86 4.50 29.10
C ASN A 18 -9.29 3.96 29.00
N GLU A 19 -10.28 4.73 29.41
CA GLU A 19 -11.68 4.27 29.42
C GLU A 19 -12.20 3.98 28.00
N THR A 20 -11.87 4.83 27.05
CA THR A 20 -12.25 4.67 25.64
C THR A 20 -11.62 3.40 25.09
N VAL A 21 -10.33 3.19 25.33
CA VAL A 21 -9.60 2.02 24.84
C VAL A 21 -10.07 0.73 25.53
N GLN A 22 -10.38 0.75 26.83
CA GLN A 22 -10.96 -0.41 27.51
C GLN A 22 -12.30 -0.82 26.89
N LYS A 23 -13.18 0.13 26.57
CA LYS A 23 -14.45 -0.14 25.87
C LYS A 23 -14.21 -0.67 24.46
N LEU A 24 -13.32 -0.04 23.71
CA LEU A 24 -12.97 -0.44 22.36
C LEU A 24 -12.42 -1.88 22.31
N LEU A 25 -11.53 -2.21 23.21
CA LEU A 25 -10.91 -3.54 23.27
C LEU A 25 -11.77 -4.58 24.02
N GLY A 26 -12.81 -4.17 24.70
CA GLY A 26 -13.61 -5.06 25.55
C GLY A 26 -12.79 -5.66 26.71
N VAL A 27 -11.96 -4.84 27.39
CA VAL A 27 -11.08 -5.28 28.47
C VAL A 27 -11.20 -4.37 29.69
N GLY A 28 -10.93 -4.92 30.88
CA GLY A 28 -10.89 -4.14 32.10
C GLY A 28 -9.55 -3.41 32.32
N ALA A 29 -9.52 -2.50 33.29
CA ALA A 29 -8.34 -1.71 33.64
C ALA A 29 -7.11 -2.58 33.99
N SER A 30 -7.33 -3.66 34.72
CA SER A 30 -6.28 -4.60 35.10
C SER A 30 -5.64 -5.30 33.89
N ALA A 31 -6.43 -5.67 32.89
CA ALA A 31 -5.92 -6.29 31.66
C ALA A 31 -5.06 -5.30 30.87
N LEU A 32 -5.52 -4.06 30.72
CA LEU A 32 -4.75 -3.01 30.02
C LEU A 32 -3.43 -2.69 30.75
N SER A 33 -3.44 -2.67 32.08
CA SER A 33 -2.23 -2.52 32.89
C SER A 33 -1.25 -3.68 32.69
N ASN A 34 -1.77 -4.91 32.64
CA ASN A 34 -0.94 -6.10 32.40
C ASN A 34 -0.28 -6.08 31.01
N TYR A 35 -0.99 -5.61 29.97
CA TYR A 35 -0.41 -5.47 28.64
C TYR A 35 0.77 -4.50 28.63
N ARG A 36 0.65 -3.36 29.33
CA ARG A 36 1.73 -2.40 29.50
C ARG A 36 2.96 -2.99 30.19
N GLN A 37 2.73 -3.78 31.26
CA GLN A 37 3.81 -4.38 32.03
C GLN A 37 4.51 -5.51 31.27
N ARG A 38 3.76 -6.31 30.52
CA ARG A 38 4.30 -7.43 29.74
C ARG A 38 4.96 -7.00 28.44
N GLY A 39 4.77 -5.75 28.00
CA GLY A 39 5.28 -5.26 26.73
C GLY A 39 4.66 -5.98 25.52
N GLN A 40 3.44 -6.50 25.68
CA GLN A 40 2.80 -7.29 24.62
C GLN A 40 1.27 -7.13 24.67
N LEU A 41 0.67 -7.01 23.48
CA LEU A 41 -0.78 -6.97 23.27
C LEU A 41 -1.19 -8.18 22.42
N PRO A 42 -2.30 -8.88 22.73
CA PRO A 42 -2.82 -9.95 21.87
C PRO A 42 -3.09 -9.43 20.46
N ALA A 43 -2.71 -10.20 19.44
CA ALA A 43 -2.81 -9.77 18.02
C ALA A 43 -4.21 -9.27 17.62
N ALA A 44 -5.28 -9.93 18.11
CA ALA A 44 -6.64 -9.48 17.85
C ALA A 44 -6.96 -8.10 18.45
N LYS A 45 -6.36 -7.76 19.60
CA LYS A 45 -6.53 -6.46 20.26
C LYS A 45 -5.67 -5.39 19.60
N GLN A 46 -4.49 -5.77 19.16
CA GLN A 46 -3.60 -4.91 18.38
C GLN A 46 -4.26 -4.48 17.07
N ALA A 47 -4.83 -5.42 16.30
CA ALA A 47 -5.54 -5.13 15.06
C ALA A 47 -6.71 -4.15 15.25
N ILE A 48 -7.43 -4.23 16.38
CA ILE A 48 -8.51 -3.28 16.70
C ILE A 48 -7.96 -1.88 16.96
N LEU A 49 -6.87 -1.74 17.72
CA LEU A 49 -6.23 -0.44 17.96
C LEU A 49 -5.68 0.18 16.68
N GLU A 50 -5.00 -0.61 15.86
CA GLU A 50 -4.44 -0.18 14.58
C GLU A 50 -5.53 0.32 13.64
N ALA A 51 -6.65 -0.41 13.54
CA ALA A 51 -7.77 -0.03 12.69
C ALA A 51 -8.43 1.28 13.15
N GLU A 52 -8.64 1.47 14.44
CA GLU A 52 -9.24 2.68 14.98
C GLU A 52 -8.31 3.90 14.84
N LEU A 53 -7.02 3.72 15.13
CA LEU A 53 -6.02 4.77 14.94
C LEU A 53 -5.87 5.16 13.48
N ALA A 54 -5.92 4.18 12.57
CA ALA A 54 -5.86 4.46 11.14
C ALA A 54 -7.03 5.32 10.65
N GLN A 55 -8.25 5.13 11.19
CA GLN A 55 -9.40 5.99 10.91
C GLN A 55 -9.17 7.43 11.39
N GLN A 56 -8.40 7.62 12.46
CA GLN A 56 -8.05 8.94 12.99
C GLN A 56 -6.75 9.51 12.37
N GLY A 57 -6.20 8.84 11.35
CA GLY A 57 -5.00 9.31 10.66
C GLY A 57 -3.70 9.00 11.39
N TRP A 58 -3.64 7.93 12.19
CA TRP A 58 -2.44 7.51 12.91
C TRP A 58 -2.02 6.09 12.53
N TYR A 59 -0.71 5.88 12.47
CA TYR A 59 -0.09 4.58 12.29
C TYR A 59 0.48 4.07 13.61
N LEU A 60 0.15 2.84 13.95
CA LEU A 60 0.68 2.13 15.09
C LEU A 60 1.35 0.83 14.62
N ASP A 61 2.61 0.65 15.00
CA ASP A 61 3.35 -0.61 14.88
C ASP A 61 4.00 -0.90 16.22
N LEU A 62 3.43 -1.84 16.96
CA LEU A 62 3.93 -2.22 18.28
C LEU A 62 5.16 -3.13 18.23
N GLU A 63 5.39 -3.85 17.12
CA GLU A 63 6.57 -4.69 16.93
C GLU A 63 7.78 -3.85 16.53
N GLY A 64 7.61 -2.95 15.57
CA GLY A 64 8.63 -1.97 15.15
C GLY A 64 8.75 -0.76 16.06
N LEU A 65 7.95 -0.67 17.14
CA LEU A 65 7.91 0.42 18.11
C LEU A 65 7.71 1.80 17.46
N GLN A 66 6.74 1.90 16.55
CA GLN A 66 6.39 3.14 15.86
C GLN A 66 4.96 3.59 16.15
N PHE A 67 4.81 4.87 16.47
CA PHE A 67 3.52 5.55 16.58
C PHE A 67 3.65 6.94 15.97
N THR A 68 3.09 7.10 14.78
CA THR A 68 3.25 8.33 13.99
C THR A 68 1.92 8.73 13.36
N PRO A 69 1.62 10.04 13.22
CA PRO A 69 0.51 10.47 12.39
C PRO A 69 0.70 9.94 10.96
N LEU A 70 -0.36 9.42 10.37
CA LEU A 70 -0.35 9.04 8.95
C LEU A 70 0.01 10.24 8.03
N ASN A 71 -0.19 11.47 8.55
CA ASN A 71 0.11 12.71 7.86
C ASN A 71 1.34 13.46 8.43
N SER A 72 2.23 12.82 9.18
CA SER A 72 3.43 13.47 9.73
C SER A 72 4.45 13.81 8.64
N GLY A 73 4.16 14.83 7.85
CA GLY A 73 5.14 15.51 6.98
C GLY A 73 5.64 14.76 5.75
N GLN A 74 5.44 13.46 5.66
CA GLN A 74 5.73 12.65 4.47
C GLN A 74 4.44 11.98 4.02
N GLN A 75 3.78 12.54 3.01
CA GLN A 75 2.70 11.84 2.31
C GLN A 75 3.24 10.50 1.83
N ARG A 76 2.65 9.40 2.30
CA ARG A 76 3.03 8.06 1.83
C ARG A 76 2.79 7.95 0.34
N ARG A 77 3.80 7.46 -0.37
CA ARG A 77 3.82 7.36 -1.82
C ARG A 77 3.42 5.95 -2.24
N VAL A 78 2.32 5.86 -2.96
CA VAL A 78 1.86 4.62 -3.58
C VAL A 78 2.27 4.64 -5.05
N LEU A 79 3.06 3.66 -5.46
CA LEU A 79 3.33 3.42 -6.87
C LEU A 79 2.25 2.48 -7.41
N LEU A 80 1.32 3.04 -8.16
CA LEU A 80 0.19 2.31 -8.73
C LEU A 80 0.55 1.75 -10.10
N LEU A 81 0.74 0.43 -10.18
CA LEU A 81 0.99 -0.29 -11.43
C LEU A 81 -0.34 -0.79 -11.99
N ILE A 82 -0.70 -0.33 -13.19
CA ILE A 82 -1.96 -0.66 -13.84
C ILE A 82 -1.68 -1.59 -15.01
N THR A 83 -2.24 -2.81 -14.98
CA THR A 83 -2.10 -3.78 -16.06
C THR A 83 -3.34 -3.87 -16.94
N GLY A 84 -3.19 -4.46 -18.15
CA GLY A 84 -4.22 -4.42 -19.18
C GLY A 84 -5.36 -5.40 -18.95
N GLY A 85 -6.55 -4.87 -18.70
CA GLY A 85 -7.80 -5.61 -18.58
C GLY A 85 -8.95 -4.65 -18.34
N ILE A 86 -10.18 -5.11 -18.54
CA ILE A 86 -11.37 -4.25 -18.38
C ILE A 86 -11.41 -3.55 -17.01
N ALA A 87 -10.92 -4.18 -15.96
CA ALA A 87 -10.89 -3.60 -14.62
C ALA A 87 -9.93 -2.39 -14.48
N ALA A 88 -9.11 -2.06 -15.48
CA ALA A 88 -8.22 -0.91 -15.46
C ALA A 88 -8.98 0.43 -15.23
N TYR A 89 -10.23 0.55 -15.69
CA TYR A 89 -11.03 1.76 -15.44
C TYR A 89 -11.25 2.04 -13.95
N LYS A 90 -11.26 0.99 -13.11
CA LYS A 90 -11.41 1.13 -11.65
C LYS A 90 -10.17 1.72 -10.99
N ALA A 91 -9.01 1.66 -11.65
CA ALA A 91 -7.77 2.21 -11.10
C ALA A 91 -7.85 3.73 -10.92
N LEU A 92 -8.62 4.45 -11.75
CA LEU A 92 -8.83 5.89 -11.61
C LEU A 92 -9.60 6.21 -10.33
N GLU A 93 -10.67 5.47 -10.05
CA GLU A 93 -11.44 5.64 -8.80
C GLU A 93 -10.62 5.22 -7.58
N LEU A 94 -9.83 4.15 -7.69
CA LEU A 94 -8.91 3.71 -6.64
C LEU A 94 -7.88 4.81 -6.33
N ALA A 95 -7.26 5.39 -7.35
CA ALA A 95 -6.31 6.49 -7.19
C ALA A 95 -6.96 7.66 -6.43
N ARG A 96 -8.16 8.08 -6.83
CA ARG A 96 -8.89 9.16 -6.16
C ARG A 96 -9.16 8.85 -4.69
N ARG A 97 -9.66 7.65 -4.39
CA ARG A 97 -9.93 7.24 -3.00
C ARG A 97 -8.68 7.17 -2.13
N LEU A 98 -7.54 6.79 -2.69
CA LEU A 98 -6.27 6.80 -1.98
C LEU A 98 -5.80 8.24 -1.73
N MET A 99 -5.94 9.14 -2.71
CA MET A 99 -5.62 10.56 -2.55
C MET A 99 -6.51 11.23 -1.50
N ASP A 100 -7.80 10.92 -1.46
CA ASP A 100 -8.74 11.39 -0.41
C ASP A 100 -8.30 10.94 1.00
N LYS A 101 -7.54 9.85 1.10
CA LYS A 101 -6.93 9.35 2.33
C LYS A 101 -5.52 9.92 2.61
N GLY A 102 -5.05 10.85 1.80
CA GLY A 102 -3.77 11.54 1.99
C GLY A 102 -2.57 10.83 1.36
N TYR A 103 -2.76 9.81 0.52
CA TYR A 103 -1.66 9.18 -0.21
C TYR A 103 -1.29 9.97 -1.46
N GLN A 104 -0.01 10.05 -1.78
CA GLN A 104 0.48 10.52 -3.07
C GLN A 104 0.54 9.35 -4.04
N ILE A 105 -0.07 9.49 -5.21
CA ILE A 105 -0.16 8.41 -6.19
C ILE A 105 0.72 8.74 -7.38
N ARG A 106 1.65 7.85 -7.70
CA ARG A 106 2.44 7.88 -8.93
C ARG A 106 2.04 6.68 -9.79
N GLY A 107 1.72 6.91 -11.05
CA GLY A 107 1.18 5.89 -11.95
C GLY A 107 2.23 5.28 -12.86
N VAL A 108 2.17 3.96 -13.04
CA VAL A 108 2.87 3.23 -14.10
C VAL A 108 1.83 2.39 -14.85
N MET A 109 1.85 2.42 -16.16
CA MET A 109 0.90 1.69 -17.00
C MET A 109 1.62 0.78 -17.98
N THR A 110 1.15 -0.47 -18.07
CA THR A 110 1.58 -1.36 -19.15
C THR A 110 0.98 -0.92 -20.50
N LYS A 111 1.60 -1.32 -21.61
CA LYS A 111 1.04 -1.06 -22.96
C LYS A 111 -0.41 -1.52 -23.07
N SER A 112 -0.72 -2.70 -22.55
CA SER A 112 -2.09 -3.24 -22.56
C SER A 112 -3.05 -2.44 -21.69
N ALA A 113 -2.60 -1.76 -20.63
CA ALA A 113 -3.45 -0.91 -19.80
C ALA A 113 -3.92 0.34 -20.57
N MET A 114 -3.08 0.86 -21.46
CA MET A 114 -3.39 2.04 -22.25
C MET A 114 -4.50 1.82 -23.29
N GLU A 115 -4.84 0.57 -23.60
CA GLU A 115 -6.00 0.22 -24.43
C GLU A 115 -7.35 0.42 -23.69
N PHE A 116 -7.34 0.51 -22.35
CA PHE A 116 -8.55 0.65 -21.53
C PHE A 116 -8.70 2.03 -20.90
N ILE A 117 -7.60 2.66 -20.51
CA ILE A 117 -7.54 4.01 -19.96
C ILE A 117 -6.29 4.71 -20.49
N THR A 118 -6.31 6.04 -20.52
CA THR A 118 -5.16 6.79 -21.02
C THR A 118 -4.23 7.24 -19.90
N PRO A 119 -2.91 7.37 -20.15
CA PRO A 119 -1.99 8.00 -19.21
C PRO A 119 -2.44 9.42 -18.83
N LEU A 120 -3.03 10.15 -19.79
CA LEU A 120 -3.56 11.50 -19.56
C LEU A 120 -4.67 11.51 -18.49
N SER A 121 -5.58 10.54 -18.52
CA SER A 121 -6.66 10.45 -17.52
C SER A 121 -6.09 10.27 -16.10
N LEU A 122 -5.07 9.42 -15.95
CA LEU A 122 -4.45 9.19 -14.65
C LEU A 122 -3.60 10.39 -14.21
N SER A 123 -2.80 10.99 -15.11
CA SER A 123 -1.98 12.15 -14.77
C SER A 123 -2.81 13.38 -14.41
N ALA A 124 -3.92 13.62 -15.13
CA ALA A 124 -4.84 14.70 -14.81
C ALA A 124 -5.50 14.55 -13.43
N LEU A 125 -5.76 13.29 -13.03
CA LEU A 125 -6.34 12.99 -11.73
C LEU A 125 -5.32 13.12 -10.59
N THR A 126 -4.11 12.60 -10.79
CA THR A 126 -3.09 12.54 -9.72
C THR A 126 -2.21 13.79 -9.62
N GLY A 127 -2.18 14.60 -10.68
CA GLY A 127 -1.24 15.72 -10.79
C GLY A 127 0.21 15.28 -11.06
N GLU A 128 0.46 13.98 -11.21
CA GLU A 128 1.78 13.39 -11.36
C GLU A 128 1.98 12.83 -12.77
N LYS A 129 3.24 12.75 -13.20
CA LYS A 129 3.60 12.07 -14.44
C LYS A 129 3.29 10.57 -14.35
N VAL A 130 2.73 10.02 -15.43
CA VAL A 130 2.49 8.58 -15.60
C VAL A 130 3.60 7.97 -16.46
N PHE A 131 4.18 6.89 -16.01
CA PHE A 131 5.27 6.20 -16.68
C PHE A 131 4.73 4.99 -17.46
N THR A 132 5.20 4.83 -18.70
CA THR A 132 4.69 3.77 -19.59
C THR A 132 5.77 2.91 -20.21
N GLU A 133 7.00 3.39 -20.27
CA GLU A 133 8.10 2.73 -20.94
C GLU A 133 9.34 2.62 -20.06
N LEU A 134 10.06 1.51 -20.20
CA LEU A 134 11.31 1.27 -19.49
C LEU A 134 12.43 2.20 -19.97
N PHE A 135 12.44 2.49 -21.26
CA PHE A 135 13.44 3.33 -21.93
C PHE A 135 12.75 4.52 -22.57
N SER A 136 12.55 5.60 -21.82
CA SER A 136 12.10 6.88 -22.36
C SER A 136 13.29 7.79 -22.58
N LEU A 137 13.46 8.29 -23.80
CA LEU A 137 14.55 9.22 -24.17
C LEU A 137 14.49 10.57 -23.44
N THR A 138 13.35 10.88 -22.82
CA THR A 138 13.11 12.14 -22.08
C THR A 138 13.31 12.01 -20.58
N ASP A 139 13.35 10.78 -20.05
CA ASP A 139 13.64 10.53 -18.65
C ASP A 139 15.09 10.08 -18.58
N GLU A 140 15.98 10.78 -17.89
CA GLU A 140 17.40 10.44 -17.71
C GLU A 140 17.56 8.96 -17.36
N ALA A 141 17.88 8.14 -18.41
CA ALA A 141 17.22 6.86 -18.63
C ALA A 141 17.79 5.67 -17.84
N GLU A 142 18.89 5.78 -17.12
CA GLU A 142 19.50 4.57 -16.54
C GLU A 142 19.10 4.27 -15.09
N MET A 143 18.46 5.20 -14.39
CA MET A 143 18.08 5.01 -12.98
C MET A 143 16.59 5.23 -12.69
N GLY A 144 15.76 5.54 -13.70
CA GLY A 144 14.36 5.93 -13.51
C GLY A 144 13.51 4.85 -12.82
N HIS A 145 13.61 3.59 -13.24
CA HIS A 145 12.86 2.48 -12.65
C HIS A 145 13.33 2.14 -11.23
N ILE A 146 14.65 2.21 -10.97
CA ILE A 146 15.21 1.98 -9.62
C ILE A 146 14.73 3.08 -8.68
N ARG A 147 14.74 4.34 -9.14
CA ARG A 147 14.27 5.46 -8.34
C ARG A 147 12.77 5.37 -8.08
N LEU A 148 11.97 5.03 -9.09
CA LEU A 148 10.52 4.80 -8.92
C LEU A 148 10.24 3.71 -7.89
N ALA A 149 10.98 2.60 -7.95
CA ALA A 149 10.86 1.48 -7.03
C ALA A 149 11.24 1.88 -5.59
N ARG A 150 12.32 2.65 -5.40
CA ARG A 150 12.82 3.07 -4.08
C ARG A 150 12.03 4.22 -3.45
N ASP A 151 11.49 5.12 -4.28
CA ASP A 151 10.74 6.28 -3.81
C ASP A 151 9.34 5.93 -3.32
N ALA A 152 8.85 4.73 -3.56
CA ALA A 152 7.54 4.28 -3.13
C ALA A 152 7.58 3.67 -1.73
N ASP A 153 6.58 3.95 -0.90
CA ASP A 153 6.38 3.27 0.39
C ASP A 153 5.62 1.94 0.22
N ILE A 154 4.89 1.81 -0.89
CA ILE A 154 4.20 0.59 -1.31
C ILE A 154 4.04 0.57 -2.83
N VAL A 155 4.20 -0.60 -3.43
CA VAL A 155 3.86 -0.87 -4.82
C VAL A 155 2.51 -1.58 -4.88
N LEU A 156 1.53 -0.99 -5.56
CA LEU A 156 0.19 -1.53 -5.69
C LEU A 156 -0.10 -1.91 -7.15
N VAL A 157 -0.24 -3.20 -7.43
CA VAL A 157 -0.61 -3.71 -8.75
C VAL A 157 -2.13 -3.88 -8.82
N ALA A 158 -2.81 -2.93 -9.46
CA ALA A 158 -4.27 -2.91 -9.53
C ALA A 158 -4.79 -2.28 -10.84
N PRO A 159 -5.44 -3.06 -11.71
CA PRO A 159 -5.65 -4.50 -11.64
C PRO A 159 -4.38 -5.31 -11.96
N ALA A 160 -4.24 -6.50 -11.36
CA ALA A 160 -3.23 -7.49 -11.75
C ALA A 160 -3.88 -8.57 -12.63
N THR A 161 -3.49 -8.63 -13.89
CA THR A 161 -3.97 -9.65 -14.84
C THR A 161 -3.24 -10.97 -14.65
N ALA A 162 -3.83 -12.08 -15.13
CA ALA A 162 -3.18 -13.40 -15.13
C ALA A 162 -1.79 -13.37 -15.80
N ASN A 163 -1.64 -12.65 -16.92
CA ASN A 163 -0.36 -12.48 -17.59
C ASN A 163 0.68 -11.79 -16.68
N PHE A 164 0.27 -10.74 -15.96
CA PHE A 164 1.19 -10.03 -15.06
C PHE A 164 1.60 -10.89 -13.87
N LEU A 165 0.65 -11.63 -13.28
CA LEU A 165 0.94 -12.59 -12.21
C LEU A 165 1.92 -13.67 -12.68
N ALA A 166 1.75 -14.21 -13.89
CA ALA A 166 2.66 -15.17 -14.46
C ALA A 166 4.07 -14.58 -14.66
N LYS A 167 4.19 -13.34 -15.13
CA LYS A 167 5.48 -12.63 -15.22
C LYS A 167 6.16 -12.52 -13.85
N MET A 168 5.43 -12.08 -12.83
CA MET A 168 5.96 -11.96 -11.47
C MET A 168 6.44 -13.32 -10.93
N ALA A 169 5.63 -14.38 -11.10
CA ALA A 169 5.96 -15.73 -10.63
C ALA A 169 7.21 -16.32 -11.29
N HIS A 170 7.52 -15.92 -12.52
CA HIS A 170 8.67 -16.41 -13.29
C HIS A 170 9.84 -15.42 -13.31
N GLY A 171 9.78 -14.31 -12.60
CA GLY A 171 10.84 -13.31 -12.57
C GLY A 171 11.08 -12.63 -13.93
N LEU A 172 10.05 -12.48 -14.75
CA LEU A 172 10.15 -11.81 -16.05
C LEU A 172 10.07 -10.29 -15.87
N ALA A 173 11.07 -9.57 -16.41
CA ALA A 173 11.22 -8.11 -16.35
C ALA A 173 11.33 -7.52 -17.75
N ASP A 174 10.33 -7.75 -18.58
CA ASP A 174 10.30 -7.35 -19.99
C ASP A 174 9.54 -6.02 -20.24
N ASP A 175 8.97 -5.43 -19.18
CA ASP A 175 8.36 -4.12 -19.18
C ASP A 175 8.68 -3.36 -17.88
N LEU A 176 8.37 -2.05 -17.86
CA LEU A 176 8.64 -1.19 -16.71
C LEU A 176 7.98 -1.69 -15.42
N SER A 177 6.72 -2.13 -15.50
CA SER A 177 5.96 -2.58 -14.32
C SER A 177 6.55 -3.85 -13.71
N SER A 178 6.91 -4.85 -14.53
CA SER A 178 7.52 -6.09 -14.06
C SER A 178 8.95 -5.85 -13.55
N THR A 179 9.72 -4.96 -14.18
CA THR A 179 11.04 -4.55 -13.72
C THR A 179 10.97 -3.89 -12.33
N ILE A 180 10.00 -2.99 -12.10
CA ILE A 180 9.80 -2.35 -10.80
C ILE A 180 9.49 -3.39 -9.72
N CYS A 181 8.61 -4.36 -9.99
CA CYS A 181 8.27 -5.41 -9.02
C CYS A 181 9.47 -6.27 -8.61
N LEU A 182 10.45 -6.45 -9.49
CA LEU A 182 11.69 -7.18 -9.17
C LEU A 182 12.75 -6.31 -8.48
N ALA A 183 12.70 -5.00 -8.69
CA ALA A 183 13.72 -4.06 -8.19
C ALA A 183 13.34 -3.37 -6.87
N THR A 184 12.11 -3.56 -6.38
CA THR A 184 11.63 -2.88 -5.18
C THR A 184 11.94 -3.65 -3.91
N ASP A 185 12.33 -2.91 -2.86
CA ASP A 185 12.41 -3.40 -1.48
C ASP A 185 11.10 -3.11 -0.71
N SER A 186 10.18 -2.35 -1.32
CA SER A 186 8.91 -1.98 -0.71
C SER A 186 7.89 -3.11 -0.79
N PRO A 187 6.94 -3.19 0.14
CA PRO A 187 5.84 -4.16 0.06
C PRO A 187 5.10 -4.07 -1.27
N VAL A 188 4.83 -5.21 -1.90
CA VAL A 188 4.04 -5.30 -3.13
C VAL A 188 2.67 -5.87 -2.80
N MET A 189 1.65 -5.05 -3.01
CA MET A 189 0.24 -5.47 -2.88
C MET A 189 -0.34 -5.74 -4.26
N ILE A 190 -1.05 -6.85 -4.41
CA ILE A 190 -1.58 -7.30 -5.70
C ILE A 190 -3.10 -7.43 -5.59
N ALA A 191 -3.81 -6.80 -6.53
CA ALA A 191 -5.27 -6.91 -6.69
C ALA A 191 -5.60 -7.68 -7.99
N PRO A 192 -5.71 -9.02 -7.94
CA PRO A 192 -6.02 -9.83 -9.11
C PRO A 192 -7.37 -9.48 -9.71
N ALA A 193 -7.43 -9.36 -11.04
CA ALA A 193 -8.66 -9.14 -11.77
C ALA A 193 -8.61 -9.88 -13.11
N MET A 194 -9.40 -10.93 -13.23
CA MET A 194 -9.43 -11.79 -14.41
C MET A 194 -10.75 -12.54 -14.51
N ASN A 195 -10.98 -13.20 -15.64
CA ASN A 195 -12.09 -14.12 -15.82
C ASN A 195 -11.98 -15.31 -14.83
N PRO A 196 -13.08 -15.80 -14.24
CA PRO A 196 -13.07 -16.97 -13.35
C PRO A 196 -12.33 -18.18 -13.91
N ASN A 197 -12.45 -18.42 -15.23
CA ASN A 197 -11.72 -19.50 -15.89
C ASN A 197 -10.20 -19.29 -15.97
N GLN A 198 -9.73 -18.07 -15.86
CA GLN A 198 -8.30 -17.76 -15.76
C GLN A 198 -7.78 -17.89 -14.32
N TRP A 199 -8.65 -17.74 -13.33
CA TRP A 199 -8.31 -17.90 -11.92
C TRP A 199 -8.27 -19.37 -11.48
N ALA A 200 -9.07 -20.25 -12.13
CA ALA A 200 -9.19 -21.66 -11.76
C ALA A 200 -7.92 -22.52 -11.94
N PRO A 201 -7.08 -22.33 -12.99
CA PRO A 201 -5.86 -23.12 -13.20
C PRO A 201 -4.84 -22.94 -12.08
N PRO A 202 -4.06 -23.99 -11.74
CA PRO A 202 -3.00 -23.90 -10.71
C PRO A 202 -1.96 -22.81 -11.00
N ALA A 203 -1.72 -22.48 -12.27
CA ALA A 203 -0.75 -21.49 -12.70
C ALA A 203 -1.11 -20.04 -12.31
N THR A 204 -2.36 -19.77 -11.93
CA THR A 204 -2.83 -18.42 -11.55
C THR A 204 -3.23 -18.32 -10.08
N LYS A 205 -3.24 -19.45 -9.37
CA LYS A 205 -3.42 -19.45 -7.92
C LYS A 205 -2.10 -19.14 -7.24
N PRO A 206 -2.06 -18.22 -6.27
CA PRO A 206 -0.88 -17.96 -5.48
C PRO A 206 -0.49 -19.15 -4.59
#